data_1f9355baab4d1079710ccedf8d4bea77
#
_entry.id   1f9355baab4d1079710ccedf8d4bea77
#
_cell.length_a   1.000
_cell.length_b   1.000
_cell.length_c   1.000
_cell.angle_alpha   90.00
_cell.angle_beta   90.00
_cell.angle_gamma   90.00
#
_symmetry.space_group_name_H-M   'P 1'
#
loop_
_entity.id
_entity.type
_entity.pdbx_description
1 polymer ?
#
loop_
_entity_poly.entity_id
_entity_poly.type
_entity_poly.pdbx_seq_one_letter_code
_entity_poly.pdbx_strand_id
1 'polypeptide(L)'
;MNIRKRAECNCIICGKQFYPSSKMSGKYCSRKCADIGRVKSKYEEYIQNPSLYKGARGMKWVKKHILQEQEGKCDICGCSTIWNNKPLVLILDHIDGHANNNTRTNLRLICPNCDSQVDTYKSKNKNSDRIYYHNHHR
;
A
#
# COMPACT_ATOMS: atom_id res chain seq x y z
N MET A 1 -47.20 13.91 12.47
CA MET A 1 -45.94 13.65 11.72
C MET A 1 -45.29 12.39 12.26
N ASN A 2 -45.30 11.30 11.49
CA ASN A 2 -44.66 10.05 11.90
C ASN A 2 -43.16 10.19 11.69
N ILE A 3 -42.42 10.50 12.75
CA ILE A 3 -40.94 10.45 12.75
C ILE A 3 -40.59 8.96 12.74
N ARG A 4 -40.25 8.40 11.58
CA ARG A 4 -39.74 7.04 11.48
C ARG A 4 -38.46 6.97 12.34
N LYS A 5 -38.53 6.33 13.52
CA LYS A 5 -37.37 6.00 14.34
C LYS A 5 -36.46 5.15 13.48
N ARG A 6 -35.25 5.63 13.22
CA ARG A 6 -34.26 4.87 12.47
C ARG A 6 -33.75 3.73 13.34
N ALA A 7 -33.46 2.60 12.72
CA ALA A 7 -32.87 1.47 13.41
C ALA A 7 -31.46 1.85 13.94
N GLU A 8 -31.18 1.39 15.12
CA GLU A 8 -29.85 1.48 15.71
C GLU A 8 -28.88 0.59 14.95
N CYS A 9 -27.68 1.08 14.71
CA CYS A 9 -26.62 0.39 13.98
C CYS A 9 -25.35 0.33 14.80
N ASN A 10 -24.55 -0.73 14.62
CA ASN A 10 -23.22 -0.86 15.16
C ASN A 10 -22.18 -0.51 14.09
N CYS A 11 -21.22 0.35 14.43
CA CYS A 11 -20.14 0.71 13.54
C CYS A 11 -19.22 -0.51 13.29
N ILE A 12 -19.02 -0.89 12.03
CA ILE A 12 -18.21 -2.06 11.65
C ILE A 12 -16.70 -1.87 11.91
N ILE A 13 -16.26 -0.65 12.25
CA ILE A 13 -14.84 -0.35 12.55
C ILE A 13 -14.58 -0.30 14.06
N CYS A 14 -15.40 0.41 14.83
CA CYS A 14 -15.15 0.64 16.26
C CYS A 14 -16.20 0.04 17.19
N GLY A 15 -17.21 -0.66 16.67
CA GLY A 15 -18.28 -1.29 17.45
C GLY A 15 -19.30 -0.32 18.08
N LYS A 16 -19.06 1.00 18.01
CA LYS A 16 -19.94 1.99 18.63
C LYS A 16 -21.35 1.92 18.06
N GLN A 17 -22.36 1.87 18.94
CA GLN A 17 -23.76 2.05 18.58
C GLN A 17 -24.06 3.49 18.16
N PHE A 18 -24.84 3.67 17.10
CA PHE A 18 -25.23 4.99 16.60
C PHE A 18 -26.50 4.93 15.77
N TYR A 19 -27.13 6.10 15.63
CA TYR A 19 -28.30 6.29 14.77
C TYR A 19 -27.86 7.00 13.47
N PRO A 20 -27.89 6.32 12.32
CA PRO A 20 -27.42 6.94 11.08
C PRO A 20 -28.32 8.07 10.62
N SER A 21 -27.77 9.17 10.13
CA SER A 21 -28.51 10.22 9.46
C SER A 21 -29.06 9.73 8.10
N SER A 22 -30.03 10.46 7.46
CA SER A 22 -30.65 10.05 6.18
C SER A 22 -29.64 9.86 5.05
N LYS A 23 -28.48 10.48 5.16
CA LYS A 23 -27.39 10.45 4.16
C LYS A 23 -26.31 9.42 4.49
N MET A 24 -26.42 8.70 5.62
CA MET A 24 -25.41 7.72 6.05
C MET A 24 -25.86 6.30 5.74
N SER A 25 -24.93 5.47 5.33
CA SER A 25 -25.15 4.06 4.96
C SER A 25 -25.48 3.13 6.15
N GLY A 26 -25.39 3.61 7.40
CA GLY A 26 -25.54 2.78 8.59
C GLY A 26 -24.33 1.90 8.93
N LYS A 27 -23.29 1.90 8.09
CA LYS A 27 -22.08 1.07 8.30
C LYS A 27 -21.06 1.72 9.25
N TYR A 28 -20.95 3.04 9.26
CA TYR A 28 -19.91 3.78 9.98
C TYR A 28 -20.49 4.89 10.83
N CYS A 29 -20.05 5.03 12.08
CA CYS A 29 -20.55 6.05 12.99
C CYS A 29 -19.97 7.45 12.71
N SER A 30 -18.90 7.57 11.95
CA SER A 30 -18.20 8.82 11.66
C SER A 30 -17.46 8.76 10.32
N ARG A 31 -17.06 9.94 9.82
CA ARG A 31 -16.19 10.05 8.64
C ARG A 31 -14.86 9.33 8.85
N LYS A 32 -14.27 9.46 10.05
CA LYS A 32 -13.02 8.76 10.40
C LYS A 32 -13.15 7.24 10.25
N CYS A 33 -14.24 6.66 10.76
CA CYS A 33 -14.50 5.22 10.60
C CYS A 33 -14.77 4.85 9.14
N ALA A 34 -15.47 5.68 8.38
CA ALA A 34 -15.67 5.47 6.95
C ALA A 34 -14.36 5.51 6.16
N ASP A 35 -13.43 6.40 6.50
CA ASP A 35 -12.11 6.49 5.87
C ASP A 35 -11.27 5.23 6.17
N ILE A 36 -11.27 4.77 7.42
CA ILE A 36 -10.61 3.51 7.82
C ILE A 36 -11.21 2.32 7.06
N GLY A 37 -12.53 2.24 6.99
CA GLY A 37 -13.22 1.16 6.26
C GLY A 37 -12.88 1.13 4.77
N ARG A 38 -12.79 2.29 4.11
CA ARG A 38 -12.38 2.39 2.70
C ARG A 38 -10.94 1.93 2.48
N VAL A 39 -10.02 2.30 3.38
CA VAL A 39 -8.62 1.87 3.30
C VAL A 39 -8.52 0.37 3.46
N LYS A 40 -9.24 -0.21 4.44
CA LYS A 40 -9.28 -1.66 4.68
C LYS A 40 -9.84 -2.42 3.47
N SER A 41 -10.98 -2.00 2.94
CA SER A 41 -11.61 -2.61 1.76
C SER A 41 -10.70 -2.55 0.52
N LYS A 42 -10.01 -1.42 0.33
CA LYS A 42 -9.04 -1.27 -0.77
C LYS A 42 -7.83 -2.18 -0.60
N TYR A 43 -7.40 -2.41 0.62
CA TYR A 43 -6.29 -3.34 0.88
C TYR A 43 -6.69 -4.79 0.64
N GLU A 44 -7.89 -5.18 1.06
CA GLU A 44 -8.46 -6.49 0.78
C GLU A 44 -8.59 -6.74 -0.74
N GLU A 45 -9.05 -5.74 -1.49
CA GLU A 45 -9.10 -5.77 -2.96
C GLU A 45 -7.70 -5.95 -3.58
N TYR A 46 -6.71 -5.23 -3.08
CA TYR A 46 -5.33 -5.37 -3.53
C TYR A 46 -4.78 -6.79 -3.28
N ILE A 47 -5.01 -7.36 -2.10
CA ILE A 47 -4.55 -8.72 -1.78
C ILE A 47 -5.17 -9.74 -2.72
N GLN A 48 -6.46 -9.59 -3.06
CA GLN A 48 -7.16 -10.49 -3.98
C GLN A 48 -6.76 -10.29 -5.45
N ASN A 49 -6.50 -9.05 -5.85
CA ASN A 49 -6.24 -8.69 -7.24
C ASN A 49 -5.03 -7.72 -7.37
N PRO A 50 -3.80 -8.19 -7.06
CA PRO A 50 -2.61 -7.31 -7.07
C PRO A 50 -2.32 -6.72 -8.45
N SER A 51 -2.73 -7.42 -9.52
CA SER A 51 -2.52 -6.99 -10.91
C SER A 51 -3.27 -5.70 -11.29
N LEU A 52 -4.31 -5.33 -10.55
CA LEU A 52 -5.03 -4.06 -10.74
C LEU A 52 -4.22 -2.85 -10.26
N TYR A 53 -3.27 -3.06 -9.37
CA TYR A 53 -2.46 -2.01 -8.75
C TYR A 53 -1.15 -1.80 -9.52
N LYS A 54 -1.29 -1.37 -10.79
CA LYS A 54 -0.18 -1.03 -11.69
C LYS A 54 0.04 0.48 -11.75
N GLY A 55 1.26 0.85 -12.19
CA GLY A 55 1.63 2.24 -12.40
C GLY A 55 1.83 3.06 -11.12
N ALA A 56 2.26 4.31 -11.27
CA ALA A 56 2.75 5.15 -10.17
C ALA A 56 1.72 5.39 -9.06
N ARG A 57 0.43 5.57 -9.39
CA ARG A 57 -0.61 5.85 -8.38
C ARG A 57 -0.94 4.63 -7.52
N GLY A 58 -1.09 3.46 -8.15
CA GLY A 58 -1.36 2.20 -7.45
C GLY A 58 -0.19 1.83 -6.55
N MET A 59 1.01 1.86 -7.09
CA MET A 59 2.23 1.51 -6.35
C MET A 59 2.54 2.51 -5.22
N LYS A 60 2.22 3.79 -5.36
CA LYS A 60 2.38 4.77 -4.27
C LYS A 60 1.52 4.41 -3.05
N TRP A 61 0.29 3.96 -3.28
CA TRP A 61 -0.59 3.55 -2.21
C TRP A 61 -0.09 2.24 -1.55
N VAL A 62 0.28 1.23 -2.34
CA VAL A 62 0.87 -0.03 -1.87
C VAL A 62 2.13 0.23 -1.04
N LYS A 63 3.05 1.05 -1.55
CA LYS A 63 4.28 1.45 -0.85
C LYS A 63 3.99 2.06 0.52
N LYS A 64 2.97 2.92 0.63
CA LYS A 64 2.57 3.51 1.91
C LYS A 64 2.10 2.44 2.91
N HIS A 65 1.36 1.44 2.44
CA HIS A 65 0.90 0.33 3.28
C HIS A 65 2.06 -0.53 3.77
N ILE A 66 2.96 -0.94 2.86
CA ILE A 66 4.15 -1.72 3.21
C ILE A 66 5.02 -0.96 4.22
N LEU A 67 5.17 0.37 4.05
CA LEU A 67 5.93 1.20 4.99
C LEU A 67 5.33 1.15 6.42
N GLN A 68 4.01 1.12 6.54
CA GLN A 68 3.33 0.98 7.84
C GLN A 68 3.54 -0.42 8.44
N GLU A 69 3.44 -1.47 7.63
CA GLU A 69 3.67 -2.85 8.06
C GLU A 69 5.12 -3.08 8.50
N GLN A 70 6.09 -2.45 7.84
CA GLN A 70 7.50 -2.51 8.18
C GLN A 70 7.91 -1.49 9.27
N GLU A 71 6.95 -0.80 9.91
CA GLU A 71 7.19 0.21 10.95
C GLU A 71 8.19 1.31 10.51
N GLY A 72 8.19 1.66 9.23
CA GLY A 72 9.10 2.66 8.68
C GLY A 72 10.55 2.20 8.61
N LYS A 73 10.83 0.90 8.53
CA LYS A 73 12.19 0.34 8.51
C LYS A 73 12.49 -0.40 7.21
N CYS A 74 13.77 -0.47 6.87
CA CYS A 74 14.27 -1.32 5.79
C CYS A 74 14.05 -2.79 6.13
N ASP A 75 13.46 -3.56 5.22
CA ASP A 75 13.16 -4.98 5.41
C ASP A 75 14.41 -5.85 5.59
N ILE A 76 15.54 -5.45 5.04
CA ILE A 76 16.79 -6.22 5.09
C ILE A 76 17.64 -5.86 6.31
N CYS A 77 17.97 -4.56 6.50
CA CYS A 77 18.91 -4.14 7.52
C CYS A 77 18.26 -3.44 8.73
N GLY A 78 16.97 -3.20 8.70
CA GLY A 78 16.25 -2.55 9.79
C GLY A 78 16.53 -1.05 9.97
N CYS A 79 17.31 -0.39 9.08
CA CYS A 79 17.55 1.04 9.21
C CYS A 79 16.25 1.84 9.07
N SER A 80 16.15 2.95 9.81
CA SER A 80 14.97 3.81 9.79
C SER A 80 14.90 4.67 8.52
N THR A 81 13.78 5.38 8.36
CA THR A 81 13.59 6.39 7.29
C THR A 81 14.30 7.71 7.58
N ILE A 82 15.34 7.70 8.43
CA ILE A 82 16.21 8.85 8.71
C ILE A 82 17.66 8.43 8.53
N TRP A 83 18.40 9.19 7.75
CA TRP A 83 19.84 9.03 7.54
C TRP A 83 20.51 10.39 7.53
N ASN A 84 21.58 10.57 8.29
CA ASN A 84 22.31 11.85 8.40
C ASN A 84 21.38 13.04 8.76
N ASN A 85 20.45 12.84 9.69
CA ASN A 85 19.42 13.81 10.09
C ASN A 85 18.50 14.29 8.95
N LYS A 86 18.40 13.50 7.87
CA LYS A 86 17.54 13.79 6.72
C LYS A 86 16.62 12.60 6.44
N PRO A 87 15.44 12.84 5.83
CA PRO A 87 14.57 11.76 5.41
C PRO A 87 15.25 10.82 4.42
N LEU A 88 15.25 9.53 4.71
CA LEU A 88 15.69 8.46 3.83
C LEU A 88 14.47 7.83 3.17
N VAL A 89 14.42 7.87 1.83
CA VAL A 89 13.33 7.24 1.07
C VAL A 89 13.67 5.78 0.82
N LEU A 90 12.82 4.87 1.33
CA LEU A 90 12.93 3.45 1.01
C LEU A 90 12.44 3.16 -0.41
N ILE A 91 13.08 2.21 -1.06
CA ILE A 91 12.81 1.78 -2.43
C ILE A 91 11.89 0.55 -2.38
N LEU A 92 10.87 0.54 -3.25
CA LEU A 92 10.02 -0.64 -3.43
C LEU A 92 10.77 -1.65 -4.28
N ASP A 93 11.03 -2.81 -3.70
CA ASP A 93 11.73 -3.92 -4.32
C ASP A 93 10.78 -5.09 -4.61
N HIS A 94 10.92 -5.70 -5.79
CA HIS A 94 10.28 -6.95 -6.16
C HIS A 94 11.25 -8.09 -5.90
N ILE A 95 10.99 -8.90 -4.89
CA ILE A 95 11.93 -9.93 -4.39
C ILE A 95 12.34 -10.90 -5.50
N ASP A 96 11.41 -11.26 -6.39
CA ASP A 96 11.66 -12.15 -7.53
C ASP A 96 12.27 -11.46 -8.77
N GLY A 97 12.41 -10.14 -8.74
CA GLY A 97 12.90 -9.33 -9.86
C GLY A 97 11.89 -9.03 -10.97
N HIS A 98 10.66 -9.57 -10.89
CA HIS A 98 9.59 -9.32 -11.87
C HIS A 98 8.76 -8.09 -11.51
N ALA A 99 8.92 -7.00 -12.25
CA ALA A 99 8.24 -5.73 -11.99
C ALA A 99 6.70 -5.78 -12.13
N ASN A 100 6.17 -6.79 -12.78
CA ASN A 100 4.73 -7.02 -12.95
C ASN A 100 4.12 -7.88 -11.83
N ASN A 101 4.93 -8.55 -11.02
CA ASN A 101 4.45 -9.35 -9.89
C ASN A 101 4.26 -8.47 -8.64
N ASN A 102 3.09 -7.84 -8.55
CA ASN A 102 2.72 -6.96 -7.46
C ASN A 102 2.02 -7.68 -6.28
N THR A 103 2.20 -8.99 -6.14
CA THR A 103 1.68 -9.71 -4.96
C THR A 103 2.32 -9.18 -3.68
N ARG A 104 1.54 -9.10 -2.58
CA ARG A 104 2.05 -8.50 -1.33
C ARG A 104 3.31 -9.21 -0.83
N THR A 105 3.36 -10.52 -0.91
CA THR A 105 4.49 -11.36 -0.47
C THR A 105 5.76 -11.15 -1.29
N ASN A 106 5.64 -10.63 -2.51
CA ASN A 106 6.76 -10.33 -3.38
C ASN A 106 7.28 -8.89 -3.26
N LEU A 107 6.62 -8.05 -2.45
CA LEU A 107 6.95 -6.64 -2.31
C LEU A 107 7.52 -6.33 -0.93
N ARG A 108 8.62 -5.58 -0.91
CA ARG A 108 9.22 -5.04 0.32
C ARG A 108 9.78 -3.64 0.08
N LEU A 109 10.04 -2.92 1.16
CA LEU A 109 10.72 -1.63 1.14
C LEU A 109 12.12 -1.79 1.71
N ILE A 110 13.12 -1.40 0.95
CA ILE A 110 14.53 -1.51 1.34
C ILE A 110 15.25 -0.16 1.18
N CYS A 111 16.31 0.04 1.95
CA CYS A 111 17.13 1.24 1.82
C CYS A 111 18.02 1.19 0.55
N PRO A 112 18.49 2.33 0.04
CA PRO A 112 19.35 2.37 -1.16
C PRO A 112 20.59 1.49 -1.07
N ASN A 113 21.18 1.35 0.13
CA ASN A 113 22.33 0.49 0.32
C ASN A 113 21.99 -0.99 0.12
N CYS A 114 20.90 -1.45 0.73
CA CYS A 114 20.42 -2.82 0.54
C CYS A 114 19.98 -3.07 -0.91
N ASP A 115 19.30 -2.08 -1.53
CA ASP A 115 18.88 -2.16 -2.93
C ASP A 115 20.07 -2.42 -3.88
N SER A 116 21.20 -1.75 -3.63
CA SER A 116 22.43 -1.93 -4.45
C SER A 116 23.07 -3.32 -4.31
N GLN A 117 22.73 -4.07 -3.26
CA GLN A 117 23.36 -5.37 -2.93
C GLN A 117 22.52 -6.57 -3.36
N VAL A 118 21.22 -6.40 -3.64
CA VAL A 118 20.37 -7.52 -4.08
C VAL A 118 20.72 -7.99 -5.50
N ASP A 119 20.48 -9.26 -5.78
CA ASP A 119 20.77 -9.87 -7.09
C ASP A 119 19.86 -9.32 -8.20
N THR A 120 18.73 -8.75 -7.83
CA THR A 120 17.76 -8.10 -8.75
C THR A 120 18.09 -6.63 -9.06
N TYR A 121 19.24 -6.12 -8.57
CA TYR A 121 19.62 -4.71 -8.76
C TYR A 121 20.03 -4.40 -10.20
N LYS A 122 19.27 -3.52 -10.87
CA LYS A 122 19.60 -3.00 -12.22
C LYS A 122 19.94 -4.11 -13.24
N SER A 123 21.18 -4.07 -13.78
CA SER A 123 21.68 -5.02 -14.78
C SER A 123 21.95 -6.42 -14.23
N LYS A 124 22.02 -6.60 -12.92
CA LYS A 124 22.14 -7.94 -12.30
C LYS A 124 20.83 -8.73 -12.45
N ASN A 125 19.70 -8.05 -12.55
CA ASN A 125 18.40 -8.70 -12.68
C ASN A 125 18.23 -9.38 -14.03
N LYS A 126 18.42 -10.69 -14.07
CA LYS A 126 18.23 -11.53 -15.28
C LYS A 126 16.75 -11.88 -15.52
N ASN A 127 15.89 -11.66 -14.52
CA ASN A 127 14.44 -11.98 -14.56
C ASN A 127 13.58 -10.75 -14.89
N SER A 128 14.20 -9.63 -15.30
CA SER A 128 13.47 -8.38 -15.55
C SER A 128 12.54 -8.52 -16.75
N ASP A 129 11.26 -8.29 -16.52
CA ASP A 129 10.22 -8.18 -17.56
C ASP A 129 10.04 -6.72 -18.05
N ARG A 130 10.92 -5.81 -17.66
CA ARG A 130 10.94 -4.43 -18.15
C ARG A 130 11.48 -4.38 -19.57
N ILE A 131 10.66 -3.90 -20.51
CA ILE A 131 11.10 -3.62 -21.86
C ILE A 131 11.91 -2.32 -21.81
N TYR A 132 13.21 -2.43 -21.99
CA TYR A 132 14.07 -1.27 -22.19
C TYR A 132 13.93 -0.82 -23.64
N TYR A 133 13.23 0.29 -23.88
CA TYR A 133 13.29 0.98 -25.15
C TYR A 133 14.69 1.63 -25.25
N HIS A 134 15.58 0.97 -25.94
CA HIS A 134 16.80 1.64 -26.40
C HIS A 134 16.40 2.64 -27.47
N ASN A 135 16.22 3.91 -27.08
CA ASN A 135 16.20 5.01 -28.03
C ASN A 135 17.59 5.09 -28.66
N HIS A 136 17.72 4.46 -29.82
CA HIS A 136 18.85 4.69 -30.71
C HIS A 136 18.63 6.07 -31.37
N HIS A 137 18.99 7.15 -30.68
CA HIS A 137 19.30 8.39 -31.33
C HIS A 137 20.79 8.32 -31.76
N ARG A 138 20.99 7.95 -33.03
CA ARG A 138 22.20 8.28 -33.75
C ARG A 138 22.03 9.68 -34.34
#